data_eabfce2688ff30da962c910222bdface
#
_entry.id   eabfce2688ff30da962c910222bdface
#
_cell.length_a   1.000
_cell.length_b   1.000
_cell.length_c   1.000
_cell.angle_alpha   90.00
_cell.angle_beta   90.00
_cell.angle_gamma   90.00
#
_symmetry.space_group_name_H-M   'P 1'
#
loop_
_entity.id
_entity.type
_entity.pdbx_description
1 polymer ?
#
loop_
_entity_poly.entity_id
_entity_poly.type
_entity_poly.pdbx_seq_one_letter_code
_entity_poly.pdbx_strand_id
1 'polypeptide(L)'
;MGRWRFLSILALVLWNVISWAQPVSSTKLLEGKVPEGTVYYLPKTVFHFHLLIEKTSYTPGVFTKYAERYLHLRGIQQESQIKHRLVDFQLSQTGVRDTSKCFIVNLKGKSATSEIKLSDDGVLLAVNDTPVVVKSHTPFVAAPKKRRVDPMRFLSEEVQMAGSMAKKAELTALQIAELKEHRQLLITGEAEEMPSDKAQLQLMLDEIDKTYNALMSLFTGVTECDTTEQTFTLSPDKEMKREVVFRISKLQGLVDKDDLSGIPFYLTLEDLHQQSQQQYDFPENKKDGGFYTNIPGFVRLTLYREDQQLATFDYPLAQFGFTELRGGSLFRKYPTHLRLNPITGAVEKLQAEMPKKKGEETEKSEESF
;
A
#
# COMPACT_ATOMS: atom_id res chain seq x y z
N MET A 1 -49.50 34.92 77.39
CA MET A 1 -49.00 36.10 76.64
C MET A 1 -47.57 35.98 76.32
N GLY A 2 -47.24 35.91 75.06
CA GLY A 2 -46.00 36.48 74.53
C GLY A 2 -44.86 35.57 74.17
N ARG A 3 -44.53 35.64 72.94
CA ARG A 3 -43.18 35.53 72.36
C ARG A 3 -42.68 34.16 72.01
N TRP A 4 -43.22 33.61 70.95
CA TRP A 4 -42.54 32.73 70.02
C TRP A 4 -42.37 33.47 68.71
N ARG A 5 -41.23 34.04 68.57
CA ARG A 5 -40.75 34.62 67.26
C ARG A 5 -39.24 34.33 67.13
N PHE A 6 -38.84 33.94 65.91
CA PHE A 6 -37.48 33.84 65.46
C PHE A 6 -36.69 32.54 65.77
N LEU A 7 -37.07 31.44 65.15
CA LEU A 7 -36.15 30.37 64.88
C LEU A 7 -36.56 29.68 63.55
N SER A 8 -36.72 30.47 62.53
CA SER A 8 -37.12 29.96 61.20
C SER A 8 -36.28 30.54 60.05
N ILE A 9 -35.00 30.91 60.24
CA ILE A 9 -34.13 31.48 59.22
C ILE A 9 -32.70 30.97 59.42
N LEU A 10 -32.46 29.67 59.36
CA LEU A 10 -31.09 29.15 59.17
C LEU A 10 -31.07 27.69 58.75
N ALA A 11 -32.03 27.29 57.94
CA ALA A 11 -32.03 25.94 57.32
C ALA A 11 -32.03 25.95 55.79
N LEU A 12 -31.50 27.02 55.19
CA LEU A 12 -31.64 27.26 53.74
C LEU A 12 -30.34 27.61 53.05
N VAL A 13 -29.19 27.11 53.48
CA VAL A 13 -27.91 27.30 52.74
C VAL A 13 -26.98 26.08 52.94
N LEU A 14 -27.43 24.90 52.70
CA LEU A 14 -26.52 23.74 52.45
C LEU A 14 -27.19 22.75 51.52
N TRP A 15 -27.71 23.24 50.42
CA TRP A 15 -27.92 22.39 49.28
C TRP A 15 -26.59 22.31 48.53
N ASN A 16 -25.70 21.41 49.02
CA ASN A 16 -24.58 20.97 48.30
C ASN A 16 -25.09 20.45 46.94
N VAL A 17 -24.83 21.21 45.89
CA VAL A 17 -24.99 20.77 44.53
C VAL A 17 -23.97 19.66 44.32
N ILE A 18 -24.34 18.44 44.68
CA ILE A 18 -23.64 17.24 44.21
C ILE A 18 -23.91 17.21 42.69
N SER A 19 -23.02 17.88 41.98
CA SER A 19 -22.98 17.78 40.50
C SER A 19 -22.61 16.36 40.17
N TRP A 20 -23.63 15.55 39.90
CA TRP A 20 -23.45 14.21 39.36
C TRP A 20 -22.85 14.34 37.96
N ALA A 21 -21.54 14.10 37.84
CA ALA A 21 -20.92 13.91 36.58
C ALA A 21 -21.59 12.69 35.93
N GLN A 22 -22.30 12.89 34.85
CA GLN A 22 -22.93 11.77 34.14
C GLN A 22 -21.84 10.92 33.46
N PRO A 23 -21.93 9.59 33.52
CA PRO A 23 -20.93 8.72 32.94
C PRO A 23 -20.93 8.88 31.43
N VAL A 24 -19.74 8.80 30.82
CA VAL A 24 -19.58 8.60 29.41
C VAL A 24 -20.13 7.23 29.08
N SER A 25 -21.22 7.16 28.31
CA SER A 25 -21.80 5.89 27.90
C SER A 25 -21.68 5.71 26.39
N SER A 26 -21.26 4.55 25.95
CA SER A 26 -21.37 4.15 24.57
C SER A 26 -22.25 2.90 24.44
N THR A 27 -23.09 2.89 23.44
CA THR A 27 -24.03 1.79 23.17
C THR A 27 -23.95 1.41 21.70
N LYS A 28 -24.18 0.14 21.39
CA LYS A 28 -24.35 -0.30 20.00
C LYS A 28 -25.64 0.31 19.46
N LEU A 29 -25.58 0.89 18.25
CA LEU A 29 -26.75 1.46 17.58
C LEU A 29 -27.74 0.34 17.23
N LEU A 30 -28.94 0.40 17.82
CA LEU A 30 -30.07 -0.43 17.45
C LEU A 30 -30.95 0.33 16.47
N GLU A 31 -31.40 -0.33 15.41
CA GLU A 31 -32.30 0.27 14.42
C GLU A 31 -33.57 0.83 15.08
N GLY A 32 -33.88 2.10 14.80
CA GLY A 32 -35.15 2.73 15.17
C GLY A 32 -35.12 3.76 16.30
N LYS A 33 -33.98 4.00 16.99
CA LYS A 33 -33.83 5.11 17.95
C LYS A 33 -32.57 5.90 17.61
N VAL A 34 -32.70 7.22 17.41
CA VAL A 34 -31.56 8.14 17.30
C VAL A 34 -31.27 8.69 18.70
N PRO A 35 -30.36 8.08 19.49
CA PRO A 35 -29.97 8.63 20.76
C PRO A 35 -29.08 9.86 20.55
N GLU A 36 -29.15 10.81 21.49
CA GLU A 36 -28.25 11.96 21.51
C GLU A 36 -26.80 11.47 21.74
N GLY A 37 -25.87 11.84 20.86
CA GLY A 37 -24.45 11.48 20.98
C GLY A 37 -23.71 11.52 19.64
N THR A 38 -22.41 11.27 19.68
CA THR A 38 -21.58 11.15 18.49
C THR A 38 -21.56 9.69 18.02
N VAL A 39 -21.97 9.49 16.77
CA VAL A 39 -21.91 8.18 16.09
C VAL A 39 -20.49 7.96 15.57
N TYR A 40 -19.94 6.79 15.80
CA TYR A 40 -18.66 6.38 15.24
C TYR A 40 -18.67 4.91 14.84
N TYR A 41 -17.73 4.56 13.97
CA TYR A 41 -17.54 3.19 13.50
C TYR A 41 -16.15 2.70 13.90
N LEU A 42 -15.99 1.39 14.02
CA LEU A 42 -14.68 0.75 14.08
C LEU A 42 -14.27 0.29 12.68
N PRO A 43 -12.98 0.21 12.39
CA PRO A 43 -12.51 -0.26 11.10
C PRO A 43 -12.55 -1.78 11.02
N LYS A 44 -12.67 -2.28 9.77
CA LYS A 44 -12.23 -3.60 9.36
C LYS A 44 -11.00 -3.46 8.46
N THR A 45 -10.11 -4.45 8.52
CA THR A 45 -8.85 -4.43 7.76
C THR A 45 -9.06 -4.94 6.34
N VAL A 46 -8.52 -4.22 5.37
CA VAL A 46 -8.50 -4.59 3.95
C VAL A 46 -7.06 -4.70 3.49
N PHE A 47 -6.74 -5.80 2.80
CA PHE A 47 -5.46 -5.99 2.13
C PHE A 47 -5.48 -5.44 0.73
N HIS A 48 -4.39 -4.81 0.34
CA HIS A 48 -4.12 -4.37 -1.03
C HIS A 48 -2.86 -5.08 -1.52
N PHE A 49 -3.03 -5.93 -2.52
CA PHE A 49 -1.95 -6.58 -3.24
C PHE A 49 -1.55 -5.70 -4.41
N HIS A 50 -0.40 -5.09 -4.35
CA HIS A 50 0.19 -4.28 -5.41
C HIS A 50 1.07 -5.19 -6.25
N LEU A 51 0.62 -5.49 -7.46
CA LEU A 51 1.26 -6.45 -8.37
C LEU A 51 2.03 -5.68 -9.44
N LEU A 52 3.33 -5.86 -9.53
CA LEU A 52 4.16 -5.33 -10.60
C LEU A 52 4.15 -6.32 -11.77
N ILE A 53 3.43 -5.96 -12.82
CA ILE A 53 3.28 -6.81 -14.01
C ILE A 53 4.12 -6.22 -15.13
N GLU A 54 5.04 -7.03 -15.66
CA GLU A 54 5.81 -6.73 -16.85
C GLU A 54 5.06 -7.20 -18.08
N LYS A 55 4.89 -6.29 -19.03
CA LYS A 55 4.42 -6.58 -20.39
C LYS A 55 5.60 -6.54 -21.34
N THR A 56 5.95 -7.66 -21.91
CA THR A 56 6.94 -7.78 -22.98
C THR A 56 6.22 -7.85 -24.32
N SER A 57 6.48 -6.88 -25.20
CA SER A 57 5.90 -6.80 -26.55
C SER A 57 7.01 -6.97 -27.57
N TYR A 58 6.95 -8.03 -28.39
CA TYR A 58 7.83 -8.22 -29.52
C TYR A 58 7.13 -7.81 -30.79
N THR A 59 7.80 -7.00 -31.63
CA THR A 59 7.36 -6.62 -32.99
C THR A 59 8.42 -7.04 -33.95
N PRO A 60 8.10 -7.89 -34.97
CA PRO A 60 9.08 -8.31 -35.98
C PRO A 60 9.54 -7.13 -36.85
N GLY A 61 10.79 -7.16 -37.26
CA GLY A 61 11.34 -6.18 -38.20
C GLY A 61 10.81 -6.41 -39.60
N VAL A 62 10.87 -5.37 -40.43
CA VAL A 62 10.37 -5.42 -41.82
C VAL A 62 11.14 -6.40 -42.68
N PHE A 63 12.41 -6.73 -42.32
CA PHE A 63 13.28 -7.65 -43.06
C PHE A 63 13.47 -8.99 -42.33
N THR A 64 12.66 -9.31 -41.31
CA THR A 64 12.79 -10.54 -40.52
C THR A 64 12.81 -11.81 -41.38
N LYS A 65 12.01 -11.86 -42.44
CA LYS A 65 11.98 -12.99 -43.39
C LYS A 65 13.31 -13.23 -44.14
N TYR A 66 14.16 -12.23 -44.23
CA TYR A 66 15.44 -12.26 -44.90
C TYR A 66 16.64 -12.40 -43.95
N ALA A 67 16.41 -12.45 -42.65
CA ALA A 67 17.45 -12.49 -41.62
C ALA A 67 18.41 -13.70 -41.77
N GLU A 68 17.87 -14.88 -42.02
CA GLU A 68 18.69 -16.08 -42.25
C GLU A 68 19.49 -15.98 -43.57
N ARG A 69 18.88 -15.47 -44.61
CA ARG A 69 19.52 -15.40 -45.95
C ARG A 69 20.70 -14.43 -45.98
N TYR A 70 20.57 -13.25 -45.42
CA TYR A 70 21.58 -12.20 -45.59
C TYR A 70 22.47 -11.98 -44.34
N LEU A 71 21.99 -12.31 -43.13
CA LEU A 71 22.73 -12.15 -41.89
C LEU A 71 23.02 -13.47 -41.19
N HIS A 72 22.61 -14.62 -41.76
CA HIS A 72 22.75 -15.97 -41.18
C HIS A 72 22.12 -16.11 -39.79
N LEU A 73 21.12 -15.29 -39.46
CA LEU A 73 20.40 -15.30 -38.17
C LEU A 73 19.22 -16.27 -38.28
N ARG A 74 19.30 -17.37 -37.49
CA ARG A 74 18.25 -18.39 -37.43
C ARG A 74 17.33 -18.19 -36.22
N GLY A 75 16.09 -18.69 -36.37
CA GLY A 75 15.14 -18.72 -35.22
C GLY A 75 14.53 -17.36 -34.88
N ILE A 76 14.65 -16.38 -35.79
CA ILE A 76 14.01 -15.06 -35.54
C ILE A 76 12.50 -15.20 -35.68
N GLN A 77 11.77 -14.73 -34.67
CA GLN A 77 10.32 -14.79 -34.63
C GLN A 77 9.73 -13.85 -35.68
N GLN A 78 8.78 -14.36 -36.52
CA GLN A 78 8.17 -13.61 -37.60
C GLN A 78 6.83 -12.94 -37.21
N GLU A 79 6.27 -13.30 -36.08
CA GLU A 79 4.98 -12.81 -35.63
C GLU A 79 5.13 -11.95 -34.37
N SER A 80 4.27 -10.95 -34.25
CA SER A 80 4.19 -10.12 -33.02
C SER A 80 3.72 -10.98 -31.85
N GLN A 81 4.34 -10.80 -30.72
CA GLN A 81 4.00 -11.52 -29.49
C GLN A 81 3.94 -10.58 -28.30
N ILE A 82 2.92 -10.77 -27.49
CA ILE A 82 2.77 -10.09 -26.20
C ILE A 82 2.83 -11.14 -25.10
N LYS A 83 3.60 -10.87 -24.06
CA LYS A 83 3.68 -11.71 -22.86
C LYS A 83 3.61 -10.86 -21.64
N HIS A 84 2.84 -11.33 -20.66
CA HIS A 84 2.79 -10.72 -19.34
C HIS A 84 3.35 -11.69 -18.29
N ARG A 85 4.03 -11.14 -17.27
CA ARG A 85 4.48 -11.90 -16.11
C ARG A 85 4.44 -11.04 -14.85
N LEU A 86 4.18 -11.67 -13.72
CA LEU A 86 4.38 -11.04 -12.42
C LEU A 86 5.88 -10.96 -12.14
N VAL A 87 6.37 -9.75 -11.89
CA VAL A 87 7.79 -9.49 -11.55
C VAL A 87 7.98 -9.43 -10.06
N ASP A 88 7.09 -8.68 -9.38
CA ASP A 88 7.15 -8.43 -7.94
C ASP A 88 5.76 -8.15 -7.40
N PHE A 89 5.60 -8.23 -6.07
CA PHE A 89 4.37 -7.82 -5.41
C PHE A 89 4.67 -7.22 -4.03
N GLN A 90 3.82 -6.31 -3.60
CA GLN A 90 3.84 -5.74 -2.27
C GLN A 90 2.46 -5.88 -1.64
N LEU A 91 2.42 -5.97 -0.31
CA LEU A 91 1.19 -6.07 0.45
C LEU A 91 1.08 -4.87 1.39
N SER A 92 -0.03 -4.15 1.31
CA SER A 92 -0.36 -3.08 2.24
C SER A 92 -1.74 -3.32 2.86
N GLN A 93 -2.02 -2.61 3.95
CA GLN A 93 -3.29 -2.69 4.65
C GLN A 93 -3.91 -1.31 4.79
N THR A 94 -5.24 -1.25 4.73
CA THR A 94 -6.01 -0.06 5.10
C THR A 94 -7.19 -0.46 6.00
N GLY A 95 -7.63 0.48 6.83
CA GLY A 95 -8.86 0.33 7.59
C GLY A 95 -10.00 0.96 6.82
N VAL A 96 -11.10 0.23 6.65
CA VAL A 96 -12.35 0.76 6.09
C VAL A 96 -13.45 0.63 7.12
N ARG A 97 -14.47 1.48 7.05
CA ARG A 97 -15.60 1.45 7.96
C ARG A 97 -16.27 0.06 8.00
N ASP A 98 -16.41 -0.50 9.20
CA ASP A 98 -17.21 -1.69 9.44
C ASP A 98 -18.63 -1.27 9.86
N THR A 99 -19.59 -1.43 8.95
CA THR A 99 -21.00 -1.07 9.22
C THR A 99 -21.66 -1.90 10.30
N SER A 100 -21.13 -3.08 10.60
CA SER A 100 -21.63 -3.95 11.69
C SER A 100 -21.19 -3.49 13.08
N LYS A 101 -20.13 -2.66 13.15
CA LYS A 101 -19.54 -2.11 14.38
C LYS A 101 -19.80 -0.62 14.50
N CYS A 102 -21.07 -0.25 14.56
CA CYS A 102 -21.55 1.12 14.73
C CYS A 102 -21.90 1.38 16.20
N PHE A 103 -21.34 2.42 16.78
CA PHE A 103 -21.51 2.79 18.19
C PHE A 103 -21.87 4.25 18.33
N ILE A 104 -22.55 4.59 19.44
CA ILE A 104 -22.82 5.95 19.84
C ILE A 104 -22.17 6.21 21.18
N VAL A 105 -21.40 7.29 21.29
CA VAL A 105 -20.88 7.79 22.53
C VAL A 105 -21.61 9.07 22.96
N ASN A 106 -22.10 9.10 24.17
CA ASN A 106 -22.68 10.27 24.77
C ASN A 106 -21.74 10.86 25.81
N LEU A 107 -21.23 12.06 25.54
CA LEU A 107 -20.27 12.79 26.39
C LEU A 107 -21.00 13.81 27.29
N LYS A 108 -22.17 13.50 27.83
CA LYS A 108 -22.89 14.37 28.74
C LYS A 108 -22.21 14.39 30.10
N GLY A 109 -21.54 15.48 30.41
CA GLY A 109 -20.93 15.71 31.73
C GLY A 109 -19.97 16.90 31.76
N LYS A 110 -19.60 17.37 32.95
CA LYS A 110 -18.62 18.45 33.17
C LYS A 110 -17.16 18.05 32.91
N SER A 111 -16.89 16.82 32.55
CA SER A 111 -15.57 16.41 32.11
C SER A 111 -15.21 17.11 30.83
N ALA A 112 -14.03 17.68 30.78
CA ALA A 112 -13.47 18.47 29.72
C ALA A 112 -13.96 18.03 28.34
N THR A 113 -14.39 18.98 27.53
CA THR A 113 -14.89 18.81 26.17
C THR A 113 -13.98 17.86 25.43
N SER A 114 -14.42 16.61 25.26
CA SER A 114 -13.60 15.63 24.54
C SER A 114 -13.73 15.90 23.05
N GLU A 115 -12.61 16.17 22.42
CA GLU A 115 -12.52 16.28 20.98
C GLU A 115 -12.44 14.88 20.36
N ILE A 116 -13.47 14.48 19.61
CA ILE A 116 -13.50 13.19 18.91
C ILE A 116 -13.06 13.42 17.48
N LYS A 117 -12.01 12.72 17.04
CA LYS A 117 -11.50 12.76 15.67
C LYS A 117 -11.88 11.50 14.94
N LEU A 118 -12.65 11.70 13.87
CA LEU A 118 -13.12 10.64 12.99
C LEU A 118 -12.43 10.78 11.62
N SER A 119 -12.36 9.68 10.87
CA SER A 119 -12.04 9.72 9.44
C SER A 119 -13.22 10.30 8.65
N ASP A 120 -13.01 10.57 7.34
CA ASP A 120 -14.07 11.01 6.43
C ASP A 120 -15.24 10.02 6.37
N ASP A 121 -14.95 8.72 6.57
CA ASP A 121 -15.94 7.63 6.63
C ASP A 121 -16.58 7.43 8.02
N GLY A 122 -16.22 8.26 9.01
CA GLY A 122 -16.75 8.19 10.38
C GLY A 122 -16.10 7.12 11.26
N VAL A 123 -14.91 6.60 10.91
CA VAL A 123 -14.15 5.68 11.76
C VAL A 123 -13.45 6.46 12.88
N LEU A 124 -13.55 5.97 14.12
CA LEU A 124 -12.89 6.58 15.29
C LEU A 124 -11.37 6.44 15.18
N LEU A 125 -10.69 7.59 15.17
CA LEU A 125 -9.22 7.67 15.11
C LEU A 125 -8.59 8.07 16.44
N ALA A 126 -9.13 9.09 17.09
CA ALA A 126 -8.60 9.59 18.34
C ALA A 126 -9.65 10.34 19.18
N VAL A 127 -9.41 10.43 20.48
CA VAL A 127 -10.15 11.30 21.41
C VAL A 127 -9.12 12.08 22.21
N ASN A 128 -9.20 13.42 22.17
CA ASN A 128 -8.24 14.35 22.81
C ASN A 128 -6.77 14.09 22.41
N ASP A 129 -6.52 13.48 21.25
CA ASP A 129 -5.16 13.19 20.75
C ASP A 129 -5.08 13.42 19.23
N THR A 130 -3.87 13.31 18.69
CA THR A 130 -3.63 13.41 17.23
C THR A 130 -3.73 12.03 16.61
N PRO A 131 -4.52 11.85 15.52
CA PRO A 131 -4.59 10.58 14.80
C PRO A 131 -3.24 10.12 14.26
N VAL A 132 -3.05 8.81 14.17
CA VAL A 132 -1.89 8.23 13.48
C VAL A 132 -2.04 8.42 11.98
N VAL A 133 -0.99 8.92 11.36
CA VAL A 133 -0.91 8.95 9.89
C VAL A 133 -0.35 7.62 9.41
N VAL A 134 -1.17 6.84 8.72
CA VAL A 134 -0.70 5.63 8.04
C VAL A 134 0.06 6.03 6.80
N LYS A 135 1.27 5.50 6.65
CA LYS A 135 2.03 5.67 5.41
C LYS A 135 1.30 4.93 4.30
N SER A 136 0.97 5.64 3.24
CA SER A 136 0.45 5.02 2.02
C SER A 136 1.52 4.11 1.39
N HIS A 137 1.06 3.15 0.59
CA HIS A 137 1.93 2.35 -0.26
C HIS A 137 2.84 3.26 -1.10
N THR A 138 4.12 2.88 -1.18
CA THR A 138 5.06 3.54 -2.10
C THR A 138 4.97 2.83 -3.44
N PRO A 139 4.45 3.48 -4.50
CA PRO A 139 4.31 2.85 -5.81
C PRO A 139 5.65 2.36 -6.36
N PHE A 140 5.61 1.30 -7.15
CA PHE A 140 6.78 0.85 -7.87
C PHE A 140 7.26 1.93 -8.83
N VAL A 141 8.58 2.20 -8.82
CA VAL A 141 9.18 3.16 -9.74
C VAL A 141 9.39 2.47 -11.08
N ALA A 142 8.61 2.86 -12.09
CA ALA A 142 8.81 2.37 -13.45
C ALA A 142 10.14 2.86 -14.01
N ALA A 143 10.87 1.97 -14.69
CA ALA A 143 12.08 2.36 -15.39
C ALA A 143 11.76 3.39 -16.49
N PRO A 144 12.60 4.40 -16.71
CA PRO A 144 12.36 5.40 -17.73
C PRO A 144 12.34 4.74 -19.10
N LYS A 145 11.29 5.01 -19.89
CA LYS A 145 11.16 4.46 -21.26
C LYS A 145 12.22 5.09 -22.14
N LYS A 146 13.09 4.27 -22.73
CA LYS A 146 14.04 4.73 -23.72
C LYS A 146 13.28 5.24 -24.97
N ARG A 147 13.60 6.46 -25.42
CA ARG A 147 13.00 7.03 -26.62
C ARG A 147 13.39 6.18 -27.82
N ARG A 148 12.41 5.62 -28.49
CA ARG A 148 12.62 4.81 -29.69
C ARG A 148 13.01 5.72 -30.84
N VAL A 149 14.10 5.36 -31.51
CA VAL A 149 14.51 5.99 -32.76
C VAL A 149 13.97 5.11 -33.88
N ASP A 150 13.32 5.72 -34.87
CA ASP A 150 12.81 5.01 -36.04
C ASP A 150 14.00 4.43 -36.88
N PRO A 151 14.13 3.10 -37.00
CA PRO A 151 15.21 2.47 -37.75
C PRO A 151 15.28 2.87 -39.23
N MET A 152 14.14 3.23 -39.82
CA MET A 152 14.06 3.62 -41.22
C MET A 152 14.84 4.89 -41.56
N ARG A 153 15.13 5.75 -40.54
CA ARG A 153 15.93 6.97 -40.71
C ARG A 153 17.40 6.72 -41.02
N PHE A 154 17.89 5.51 -40.72
CA PHE A 154 19.30 5.15 -40.90
C PHE A 154 19.55 4.42 -42.19
N LEU A 155 18.50 4.17 -43.02
CA LEU A 155 18.65 3.57 -44.33
C LEU A 155 19.31 4.56 -45.29
N SER A 156 20.32 4.10 -46.06
CA SER A 156 20.93 4.89 -47.12
C SER A 156 19.93 5.19 -48.24
N GLU A 157 20.20 6.22 -49.04
CA GLU A 157 19.34 6.56 -50.19
C GLU A 157 19.22 5.39 -51.20
N GLU A 158 20.31 4.63 -51.41
CA GLU A 158 20.31 3.45 -52.24
C GLU A 158 19.30 2.39 -51.77
N VAL A 159 19.27 2.12 -50.46
CA VAL A 159 18.28 1.21 -49.84
C VAL A 159 16.87 1.72 -50.04
N GLN A 160 16.64 3.03 -49.85
CA GLN A 160 15.31 3.60 -50.00
C GLN A 160 14.78 3.53 -51.42
N MET A 161 15.65 3.72 -52.42
CA MET A 161 15.33 3.66 -53.83
C MET A 161 15.18 2.24 -54.40
N ALA A 162 15.62 1.21 -53.68
CA ALA A 162 15.57 -0.18 -54.15
C ALA A 162 14.13 -0.63 -54.43
N GLY A 163 13.89 -1.26 -55.57
CA GLY A 163 12.57 -1.60 -56.09
C GLY A 163 11.88 -2.80 -55.44
N SER A 164 12.56 -3.57 -54.58
CA SER A 164 11.96 -4.72 -53.89
C SER A 164 12.43 -4.86 -52.44
N MET A 165 11.59 -5.48 -51.60
CA MET A 165 11.92 -5.74 -50.19
C MET A 165 13.15 -6.64 -50.03
N ALA A 166 13.34 -7.62 -50.93
CA ALA A 166 14.52 -8.48 -50.92
C ALA A 166 15.80 -7.68 -51.21
N LYS A 167 15.78 -6.76 -52.18
CA LYS A 167 16.91 -5.90 -52.51
C LYS A 167 17.18 -4.89 -51.37
N LYS A 168 16.14 -4.32 -50.77
CA LYS A 168 16.29 -3.45 -49.58
C LYS A 168 16.96 -4.18 -48.43
N ALA A 169 16.55 -5.42 -48.16
CA ALA A 169 17.15 -6.24 -47.13
C ALA A 169 18.61 -6.57 -47.40
N GLU A 170 18.95 -6.92 -48.68
CA GLU A 170 20.32 -7.20 -49.11
C GLU A 170 21.24 -5.99 -48.90
N LEU A 171 20.84 -4.82 -49.38
CA LEU A 171 21.62 -3.59 -49.25
C LEU A 171 21.76 -3.14 -47.81
N THR A 172 20.69 -3.30 -46.96
CA THR A 172 20.79 -3.02 -45.53
C THR A 172 21.76 -3.99 -44.85
N ALA A 173 21.82 -5.24 -45.22
CA ALA A 173 22.78 -6.19 -44.68
C ALA A 173 24.23 -5.83 -45.03
N LEU A 174 24.46 -5.33 -46.26
CA LEU A 174 25.78 -4.78 -46.66
C LEU A 174 26.14 -3.55 -45.81
N GLN A 175 25.22 -2.60 -45.63
CA GLN A 175 25.44 -1.43 -44.79
C GLN A 175 25.76 -1.82 -43.34
N ILE A 176 25.13 -2.88 -42.82
CA ILE A 176 25.44 -3.42 -41.46
C ILE A 176 26.86 -4.00 -41.44
N ALA A 177 27.31 -4.69 -42.51
CA ALA A 177 28.66 -5.23 -42.57
C ALA A 177 29.72 -4.13 -42.62
N GLU A 178 29.52 -3.10 -43.43
CA GLU A 178 30.36 -1.91 -43.51
C GLU A 178 30.48 -1.20 -42.14
N LEU A 179 29.39 -1.02 -41.44
CA LEU A 179 29.42 -0.43 -40.07
C LEU A 179 30.25 -1.26 -39.10
N LYS A 180 30.18 -2.60 -39.18
CA LYS A 180 31.01 -3.48 -38.36
C LYS A 180 32.49 -3.35 -38.67
N GLU A 181 32.82 -3.24 -39.95
CA GLU A 181 34.19 -3.05 -40.42
C GLU A 181 34.76 -1.70 -39.96
N HIS A 182 34.00 -0.60 -40.18
CA HIS A 182 34.43 0.71 -39.71
C HIS A 182 34.60 0.76 -38.19
N ARG A 183 33.71 0.15 -37.42
CA ARG A 183 33.85 0.03 -35.97
C ARG A 183 35.13 -0.71 -35.58
N GLN A 184 35.46 -1.80 -36.28
CA GLN A 184 36.66 -2.60 -36.03
C GLN A 184 37.93 -1.78 -36.32
N LEU A 185 38.00 -1.08 -37.44
CA LEU A 185 39.13 -0.22 -37.80
C LEU A 185 39.39 0.90 -36.77
N LEU A 186 38.32 1.49 -36.25
CA LEU A 186 38.45 2.51 -35.16
C LEU A 186 38.99 1.91 -33.86
N ILE A 187 38.58 0.68 -33.50
CA ILE A 187 39.03 0.00 -32.29
C ILE A 187 40.48 -0.47 -32.40
N THR A 188 40.87 -0.99 -33.59
CA THR A 188 42.26 -1.43 -33.84
C THR A 188 43.24 -0.29 -34.10
N GLY A 189 42.74 0.92 -34.33
CA GLY A 189 43.57 2.06 -34.69
C GLY A 189 44.05 2.06 -36.16
N GLU A 190 43.37 1.31 -37.00
CA GLU A 190 43.72 1.14 -38.43
C GLU A 190 42.84 2.00 -39.37
N ALA A 191 41.93 2.83 -38.81
CA ALA A 191 41.13 3.76 -39.56
C ALA A 191 42.01 4.86 -40.21
N GLU A 192 41.71 5.21 -41.48
CA GLU A 192 42.46 6.26 -42.22
C GLU A 192 42.49 7.59 -41.47
N GLU A 193 41.37 7.94 -40.81
CA GLU A 193 41.25 9.14 -39.99
C GLU A 193 40.90 8.74 -38.53
N MET A 194 41.90 8.76 -37.67
CA MET A 194 41.73 8.47 -36.26
C MET A 194 41.34 9.75 -35.49
N PRO A 195 40.32 9.70 -34.57
CA PRO A 195 39.92 10.80 -33.76
C PRO A 195 41.07 11.23 -32.84
N SER A 196 41.20 12.57 -32.66
CA SER A 196 42.31 13.17 -31.91
C SER A 196 42.21 12.98 -30.39
N ASP A 197 41.05 12.69 -29.86
CA ASP A 197 40.86 12.48 -28.45
C ASP A 197 39.87 11.32 -28.14
N LYS A 198 39.91 10.83 -26.88
CA LYS A 198 39.08 9.73 -26.43
C LYS A 198 37.58 10.06 -26.47
N ALA A 199 37.17 11.30 -26.22
CA ALA A 199 35.75 11.67 -26.19
C ALA A 199 35.18 11.67 -27.61
N GLN A 200 35.95 12.12 -28.59
CA GLN A 200 35.55 12.05 -30.00
C GLN A 200 35.46 10.60 -30.48
N LEU A 201 36.43 9.73 -30.12
CA LEU A 201 36.37 8.32 -30.43
C LEU A 201 35.12 7.65 -29.84
N GLN A 202 34.80 7.94 -28.58
CA GLN A 202 33.62 7.40 -27.93
C GLN A 202 32.34 7.83 -28.63
N LEU A 203 32.23 9.12 -28.98
CA LEU A 203 31.07 9.65 -29.70
C LEU A 203 30.88 8.95 -31.07
N MET A 204 31.97 8.72 -31.82
CA MET A 204 31.91 8.02 -33.07
C MET A 204 31.47 6.55 -32.94
N LEU A 205 32.02 5.84 -31.94
CA LEU A 205 31.61 4.47 -31.63
C LEU A 205 30.15 4.40 -31.20
N ASP A 206 29.69 5.31 -30.36
CA ASP A 206 28.28 5.35 -29.90
C ASP A 206 27.32 5.59 -31.07
N GLU A 207 27.67 6.44 -32.03
CA GLU A 207 26.81 6.71 -33.18
C GLU A 207 26.82 5.56 -34.19
N ILE A 208 27.97 4.86 -34.39
CA ILE A 208 28.05 3.63 -35.16
C ILE A 208 27.18 2.55 -34.48
N ASP A 209 27.34 2.32 -33.20
CA ASP A 209 26.57 1.30 -32.47
C ASP A 209 25.08 1.60 -32.48
N LYS A 210 24.67 2.86 -32.39
CA LYS A 210 23.28 3.29 -32.50
C LYS A 210 22.71 2.98 -33.88
N THR A 211 23.45 3.33 -34.97
CA THR A 211 23.05 3.06 -36.37
C THR A 211 22.99 1.56 -36.61
N TYR A 212 24.02 0.82 -36.22
CA TYR A 212 24.07 -0.63 -36.34
C TYR A 212 22.88 -1.31 -35.65
N ASN A 213 22.59 -0.95 -34.37
CA ASN A 213 21.46 -1.51 -33.61
C ASN A 213 20.11 -1.17 -34.24
N ALA A 214 19.95 0.04 -34.77
CA ALA A 214 18.75 0.43 -35.50
C ALA A 214 18.54 -0.41 -36.78
N LEU A 215 19.57 -0.57 -37.63
CA LEU A 215 19.47 -1.39 -38.83
C LEU A 215 19.30 -2.86 -38.51
N MET A 216 19.99 -3.40 -37.51
CA MET A 216 19.81 -4.77 -37.03
C MET A 216 18.38 -5.05 -36.60
N SER A 217 17.71 -4.08 -35.95
CA SER A 217 16.31 -4.21 -35.50
C SER A 217 15.33 -4.43 -36.66
N LEU A 218 15.68 -4.02 -37.90
CA LEU A 218 14.88 -4.29 -39.09
C LEU A 218 14.85 -5.78 -39.44
N PHE A 219 15.87 -6.56 -39.03
CA PHE A 219 15.94 -8.01 -39.22
C PHE A 219 15.53 -8.79 -37.98
N THR A 220 15.93 -8.36 -36.80
CA THR A 220 15.71 -9.10 -35.56
C THR A 220 14.39 -8.74 -34.84
N GLY A 221 13.75 -7.65 -35.29
CA GLY A 221 12.61 -7.09 -34.56
C GLY A 221 13.02 -6.33 -33.28
N VAL A 222 12.03 -5.86 -32.58
CA VAL A 222 12.20 -5.06 -31.33
C VAL A 222 11.38 -5.68 -30.23
N THR A 223 12.01 -5.85 -29.07
CA THR A 223 11.35 -6.23 -27.83
C THR A 223 11.27 -5.02 -26.93
N GLU A 224 10.07 -4.68 -26.53
CA GLU A 224 9.79 -3.60 -25.56
C GLU A 224 9.27 -4.21 -24.28
N CYS A 225 9.81 -3.76 -23.13
CA CYS A 225 9.34 -4.14 -21.81
C CYS A 225 8.72 -2.92 -21.16
N ASP A 226 7.49 -3.06 -20.69
CA ASP A 226 6.77 -2.06 -19.94
C ASP A 226 6.30 -2.68 -18.61
N THR A 227 6.42 -1.94 -17.53
CA THR A 227 5.97 -2.41 -16.21
C THR A 227 4.81 -1.55 -15.75
N THR A 228 3.74 -2.19 -15.30
CA THR A 228 2.57 -1.53 -14.73
C THR A 228 2.25 -2.11 -13.37
N GLU A 229 1.90 -1.25 -12.43
CA GLU A 229 1.34 -1.67 -11.14
C GLU A 229 -0.16 -1.86 -11.28
N GLN A 230 -0.64 -3.01 -10.83
CA GLN A 230 -2.07 -3.31 -10.74
C GLN A 230 -2.39 -3.72 -9.31
N THR A 231 -3.50 -3.20 -8.76
CA THR A 231 -3.88 -3.47 -7.37
C THR A 231 -5.11 -4.36 -7.32
N PHE A 232 -5.01 -5.40 -6.51
CA PHE A 232 -6.10 -6.27 -6.14
C PHE A 232 -6.39 -6.11 -4.64
N THR A 233 -7.67 -6.06 -4.26
CA THR A 233 -8.08 -5.87 -2.86
C THR A 233 -8.78 -7.08 -2.30
N LEU A 234 -8.53 -7.40 -1.02
CA LEU A 234 -9.14 -8.51 -0.31
C LEU A 234 -9.52 -8.11 1.12
N SER A 235 -10.76 -8.36 1.51
CA SER A 235 -11.25 -8.19 2.89
C SER A 235 -11.76 -9.53 3.41
N PRO A 236 -10.90 -10.37 4.00
CA PRO A 236 -11.30 -11.70 4.45
C PRO A 236 -12.07 -11.62 5.77
N ASP A 237 -13.24 -12.26 5.82
CA ASP A 237 -14.05 -12.36 7.04
C ASP A 237 -13.91 -13.74 7.72
N LYS A 238 -13.20 -14.68 7.11
CA LYS A 238 -12.95 -16.05 7.57
C LYS A 238 -11.62 -16.58 7.07
N GLU A 239 -11.16 -17.68 7.66
CA GLU A 239 -10.01 -18.42 7.15
C GLU A 239 -10.19 -18.84 5.69
N MET A 240 -9.07 -18.86 4.96
CA MET A 240 -9.01 -19.27 3.56
C MET A 240 -8.03 -20.43 3.42
N LYS A 241 -8.46 -21.54 2.82
CA LYS A 241 -7.63 -22.72 2.62
C LYS A 241 -7.28 -22.87 1.15
N ARG A 242 -6.16 -22.22 0.75
CA ARG A 242 -5.63 -22.30 -0.61
C ARG A 242 -6.67 -21.94 -1.68
N GLU A 243 -7.31 -20.81 -1.51
CA GLU A 243 -8.29 -20.27 -2.46
C GLU A 243 -7.61 -19.45 -3.55
N VAL A 244 -8.10 -19.56 -4.80
CA VAL A 244 -7.62 -18.72 -5.90
C VAL A 244 -8.08 -17.28 -5.67
N VAL A 245 -7.13 -16.34 -5.60
CA VAL A 245 -7.43 -14.91 -5.37
C VAL A 245 -7.33 -14.08 -6.64
N PHE A 246 -6.39 -14.41 -7.53
CA PHE A 246 -6.25 -13.81 -8.84
C PHE A 246 -5.49 -14.76 -9.78
N ARG A 247 -5.46 -14.41 -11.07
CA ARG A 247 -4.69 -15.15 -12.07
C ARG A 247 -3.89 -14.20 -12.96
N ILE A 248 -2.76 -14.67 -13.45
CA ILE A 248 -1.93 -13.92 -14.42
C ILE A 248 -1.93 -14.68 -15.73
N SER A 249 -2.60 -14.14 -16.73
CA SER A 249 -2.57 -14.63 -18.10
C SER A 249 -1.32 -14.12 -18.82
N LYS A 250 -0.65 -14.99 -19.60
CA LYS A 250 0.48 -14.59 -20.44
C LYS A 250 0.09 -13.55 -21.49
N LEU A 251 -1.16 -13.56 -21.95
CA LEU A 251 -1.64 -12.66 -23.01
C LEU A 251 -2.32 -11.40 -22.49
N GLN A 252 -3.04 -11.49 -21.37
CA GLN A 252 -3.90 -10.41 -20.88
C GLN A 252 -3.38 -9.72 -19.62
N GLY A 253 -2.39 -10.32 -18.93
CA GLY A 253 -1.91 -9.83 -17.63
C GLY A 253 -2.79 -10.30 -16.47
N LEU A 254 -3.12 -9.41 -15.54
CA LEU A 254 -4.01 -9.73 -14.42
C LEU A 254 -5.43 -9.97 -14.95
N VAL A 255 -5.97 -11.13 -14.61
CA VAL A 255 -7.33 -11.55 -14.97
C VAL A 255 -8.07 -12.01 -13.71
N ASP A 256 -9.39 -12.11 -13.82
CA ASP A 256 -10.24 -12.56 -12.73
C ASP A 256 -9.86 -13.98 -12.26
N LYS A 257 -10.17 -14.29 -11.00
CA LYS A 257 -9.92 -15.61 -10.41
C LYS A 257 -10.60 -16.77 -11.16
N ASP A 258 -11.71 -16.47 -11.84
CA ASP A 258 -12.52 -17.46 -12.58
C ASP A 258 -12.08 -17.61 -14.05
N ASP A 259 -11.17 -16.75 -14.54
CA ASP A 259 -10.61 -16.84 -15.89
C ASP A 259 -9.49 -17.89 -15.96
N LEU A 260 -9.80 -19.05 -16.54
CA LEU A 260 -8.87 -20.18 -16.64
C LEU A 260 -7.70 -19.97 -17.60
N SER A 261 -7.66 -18.87 -18.35
CA SER A 261 -6.54 -18.52 -19.25
C SER A 261 -5.25 -18.14 -18.51
N GLY A 262 -5.35 -17.82 -17.22
CA GLY A 262 -4.25 -17.36 -16.37
C GLY A 262 -3.72 -18.42 -15.40
N ILE A 263 -2.44 -18.32 -15.05
CA ILE A 263 -1.80 -19.09 -13.97
C ILE A 263 -2.42 -18.66 -12.65
N PRO A 264 -2.96 -19.57 -11.82
CA PRO A 264 -3.61 -19.22 -10.56
C PRO A 264 -2.59 -18.87 -9.47
N PHE A 265 -2.97 -17.88 -8.67
CA PHE A 265 -2.32 -17.55 -7.41
C PHE A 265 -3.29 -17.87 -6.27
N TYR A 266 -2.79 -18.63 -5.32
CA TYR A 266 -3.58 -19.12 -4.19
C TYR A 266 -3.19 -18.40 -2.92
N LEU A 267 -4.17 -18.17 -2.06
CA LEU A 267 -3.98 -17.60 -0.74
C LEU A 267 -4.45 -18.61 0.31
N THR A 268 -3.62 -18.80 1.32
CA THR A 268 -4.00 -19.41 2.59
C THR A 268 -4.00 -18.32 3.65
N LEU A 269 -5.06 -18.25 4.44
CA LEU A 269 -5.19 -17.35 5.57
C LEU A 269 -5.63 -18.16 6.78
N GLU A 270 -4.77 -18.26 7.78
CA GLU A 270 -4.93 -19.03 9.00
C GLU A 270 -5.03 -18.10 10.21
N ASP A 271 -6.02 -18.30 11.08
CA ASP A 271 -6.10 -17.63 12.37
C ASP A 271 -5.07 -18.25 13.32
N LEU A 272 -4.13 -17.45 13.81
CA LEU A 272 -3.13 -17.90 14.77
C LEU A 272 -3.70 -18.02 16.19
N HIS A 273 -4.97 -17.64 16.41
CA HIS A 273 -5.63 -17.60 17.71
C HIS A 273 -4.85 -16.78 18.76
N GLN A 274 -3.99 -15.89 18.29
CA GLN A 274 -3.23 -14.95 19.10
C GLN A 274 -3.93 -13.60 19.08
N GLN A 275 -4.10 -13.01 20.25
CA GLN A 275 -4.71 -11.69 20.39
C GLN A 275 -3.65 -10.69 20.81
N SER A 276 -3.82 -9.45 20.41
CA SER A 276 -2.99 -8.36 20.88
C SER A 276 -3.26 -8.16 22.38
N GLN A 277 -2.40 -8.69 23.23
CA GLN A 277 -2.47 -8.48 24.68
C GLN A 277 -1.94 -7.08 25.01
N GLN A 278 -2.78 -6.07 24.90
CA GLN A 278 -2.52 -4.80 25.54
C GLN A 278 -3.13 -4.85 26.95
N GLN A 279 -2.30 -5.17 27.92
CA GLN A 279 -2.67 -5.15 29.32
C GLN A 279 -2.66 -3.69 29.79
N TYR A 280 -3.85 -3.12 29.94
CA TYR A 280 -4.01 -1.83 30.65
C TYR A 280 -4.35 -2.12 32.10
N ASP A 281 -3.54 -1.58 33.02
CA ASP A 281 -3.65 -1.77 34.49
C ASP A 281 -4.86 -1.08 35.15
N PHE A 282 -5.86 -0.68 34.36
CA PHE A 282 -7.03 -0.01 34.89
C PHE A 282 -8.20 -0.98 34.98
N PRO A 283 -8.72 -1.28 36.21
CA PRO A 283 -9.91 -2.10 36.35
C PRO A 283 -11.11 -1.40 35.69
N GLU A 284 -11.63 -2.01 34.66
CA GLU A 284 -12.76 -1.47 33.89
C GLU A 284 -14.08 -2.00 34.47
N ASN A 285 -14.91 -1.08 34.91
CA ASN A 285 -16.27 -1.40 35.26
C ASN A 285 -17.19 -1.10 34.08
N LYS A 286 -17.88 -2.10 33.54
CA LYS A 286 -18.81 -1.93 32.39
C LYS A 286 -19.89 -0.86 32.61
N LYS A 287 -20.18 -0.48 33.87
CA LYS A 287 -21.12 0.57 34.24
C LYS A 287 -20.58 1.98 34.00
N ASP A 288 -19.27 2.14 33.86
CA ASP A 288 -18.65 3.47 33.75
C ASP A 288 -18.64 4.03 32.31
N GLY A 289 -19.14 3.29 31.33
CA GLY A 289 -19.14 3.68 29.92
C GLY A 289 -17.75 3.54 29.27
N GLY A 290 -17.44 4.37 28.27
CA GLY A 290 -16.14 4.37 27.55
C GLY A 290 -16.32 4.33 26.05
N PHE A 291 -15.24 3.98 25.33
CA PHE A 291 -15.24 3.79 23.89
C PHE A 291 -15.06 2.31 23.55
N TYR A 292 -15.86 1.82 22.62
CA TYR A 292 -15.61 0.51 22.01
C TYR A 292 -14.40 0.60 21.10
N THR A 293 -13.50 -0.39 21.21
CA THR A 293 -12.28 -0.52 20.42
C THR A 293 -12.12 -1.97 19.96
N ASN A 294 -11.42 -2.19 18.88
CA ASN A 294 -11.09 -3.55 18.43
C ASN A 294 -9.86 -4.08 19.19
N ILE A 295 -9.90 -5.37 19.52
CA ILE A 295 -8.73 -6.16 19.85
C ILE A 295 -8.52 -7.11 18.68
N PRO A 296 -7.57 -6.81 17.76
CA PRO A 296 -7.37 -7.61 16.56
C PRO A 296 -6.82 -9.00 16.88
N GLY A 297 -7.22 -10.00 16.10
CA GLY A 297 -6.57 -11.30 16.05
C GLY A 297 -5.40 -11.27 15.07
N PHE A 298 -4.41 -12.13 15.27
CA PHE A 298 -3.30 -12.31 14.34
C PHE A 298 -3.61 -13.44 13.36
N VAL A 299 -3.35 -13.19 12.09
CA VAL A 299 -3.51 -14.17 11.03
C VAL A 299 -2.21 -14.34 10.27
N ARG A 300 -1.98 -15.57 9.78
CA ARG A 300 -0.91 -15.88 8.84
C ARG A 300 -1.45 -15.94 7.44
N LEU A 301 -0.91 -15.09 6.57
CA LEU A 301 -1.24 -15.00 5.17
C LEU A 301 -0.09 -15.58 4.35
N THR A 302 -0.35 -16.62 3.56
CA THR A 302 0.64 -17.26 2.70
C THR A 302 0.17 -17.24 1.26
N LEU A 303 0.98 -16.65 0.37
CA LEU A 303 0.72 -16.57 -1.06
C LEU A 303 1.50 -17.67 -1.81
N TYR A 304 0.81 -18.37 -2.70
CA TYR A 304 1.38 -19.42 -3.54
C TYR A 304 1.14 -19.14 -5.02
N ARG A 305 2.10 -19.51 -5.84
CA ARG A 305 1.93 -19.66 -7.28
C ARG A 305 2.01 -21.14 -7.60
N GLU A 306 0.91 -21.71 -8.09
CA GLU A 306 0.81 -23.17 -8.20
C GLU A 306 1.18 -23.83 -6.86
N ASP A 307 2.22 -24.67 -6.78
CA ASP A 307 2.69 -25.30 -5.55
C ASP A 307 3.87 -24.57 -4.87
N GLN A 308 4.35 -23.51 -5.49
CA GLN A 308 5.48 -22.73 -4.94
C GLN A 308 4.97 -21.65 -3.99
N GLN A 309 5.42 -21.70 -2.74
CA GLN A 309 5.22 -20.62 -1.78
C GLN A 309 6.06 -19.42 -2.18
N LEU A 310 5.41 -18.26 -2.34
CA LEU A 310 6.06 -17.00 -2.69
C LEU A 310 6.43 -16.18 -1.47
N ALA A 311 5.49 -16.03 -0.53
CA ALA A 311 5.68 -15.24 0.67
C ALA A 311 4.73 -15.65 1.78
N THR A 312 5.12 -15.34 3.03
CA THR A 312 4.28 -15.50 4.22
C THR A 312 4.41 -14.24 5.07
N PHE A 313 3.28 -13.77 5.60
CA PHE A 313 3.18 -12.59 6.44
C PHE A 313 2.25 -12.85 7.61
N ASP A 314 2.59 -12.35 8.78
CA ASP A 314 1.72 -12.35 9.95
C ASP A 314 1.19 -10.93 10.17
N TYR A 315 -0.14 -10.75 10.20
CA TYR A 315 -0.79 -9.46 10.33
C TYR A 315 -1.90 -9.46 11.37
N PRO A 316 -2.07 -8.36 12.11
CA PRO A 316 -3.26 -8.15 12.93
C PRO A 316 -4.45 -7.77 12.05
N LEU A 317 -5.59 -8.46 12.21
CA LEU A 317 -6.84 -8.18 11.52
C LEU A 317 -7.96 -7.88 12.52
N ALA A 318 -8.67 -6.78 12.28
CA ALA A 318 -9.78 -6.34 13.12
C ALA A 318 -10.94 -7.35 13.18
N GLN A 319 -11.22 -8.04 12.07
CA GLN A 319 -12.34 -8.97 11.94
C GLN A 319 -12.06 -10.36 12.53
N PHE A 320 -10.81 -10.71 12.81
CA PHE A 320 -10.39 -11.95 13.49
C PHE A 320 -10.24 -11.80 15.00
N GLY A 321 -10.58 -10.63 15.52
CA GLY A 321 -10.58 -10.34 16.93
C GLY A 321 -11.98 -10.08 17.49
N PHE A 322 -12.05 -9.35 18.56
CA PHE A 322 -13.29 -8.97 19.19
C PHE A 322 -13.29 -7.47 19.53
N THR A 323 -14.45 -6.98 19.99
CA THR A 323 -14.64 -5.58 20.37
C THR A 323 -14.80 -5.47 21.87
N GLU A 324 -14.09 -4.55 22.49
CA GLU A 324 -14.14 -4.32 23.94
C GLU A 324 -14.36 -2.84 24.27
N LEU A 325 -15.04 -2.61 25.40
CA LEU A 325 -15.27 -1.26 25.94
C LEU A 325 -14.09 -0.83 26.78
N ARG A 326 -13.49 0.33 26.48
CA ARG A 326 -12.28 0.81 27.11
C ARG A 326 -12.42 2.22 27.69
N GLY A 327 -11.69 2.49 28.76
CA GLY A 327 -11.42 3.84 29.27
C GLY A 327 -12.56 4.52 30.03
N GLY A 328 -13.68 3.86 30.33
CA GLY A 328 -14.85 4.50 30.91
C GLY A 328 -14.59 5.22 32.24
N SER A 329 -13.89 4.56 33.14
CA SER A 329 -13.54 5.15 34.47
C SER A 329 -12.56 6.32 34.33
N LEU A 330 -11.68 6.29 33.33
CA LEU A 330 -10.70 7.34 33.06
C LEU A 330 -11.38 8.59 32.51
N PHE A 331 -12.19 8.44 31.44
CA PHE A 331 -12.92 9.55 30.81
C PHE A 331 -13.87 10.25 31.73
N ARG A 332 -14.37 9.54 32.75
CA ARG A 332 -15.23 10.14 33.78
C ARG A 332 -14.49 11.02 34.79
N LYS A 333 -13.25 10.61 35.13
CA LYS A 333 -12.51 11.23 36.26
C LYS A 333 -11.47 12.23 35.81
N TYR A 334 -10.84 11.98 34.63
CA TYR A 334 -9.67 12.72 34.18
C TYR A 334 -9.78 13.08 32.69
N PRO A 335 -9.15 14.18 32.25
CA PRO A 335 -8.86 14.38 30.85
C PRO A 335 -8.09 13.15 30.32
N THR A 336 -8.63 12.47 29.34
CA THR A 336 -8.07 11.18 28.87
C THR A 336 -7.85 11.24 27.39
N HIS A 337 -6.66 10.82 26.97
CA HIS A 337 -6.22 10.74 25.59
C HIS A 337 -6.33 9.29 25.11
N LEU A 338 -7.09 9.09 24.04
CA LEU A 338 -7.21 7.80 23.37
C LEU A 338 -6.76 7.97 21.92
N ARG A 339 -5.90 7.07 21.45
CA ARG A 339 -5.51 6.99 20.05
C ARG A 339 -5.61 5.56 19.58
N LEU A 340 -6.26 5.39 18.42
CA LEU A 340 -6.49 4.10 17.82
C LEU A 340 -5.63 3.92 16.56
N ASN A 341 -5.29 2.67 16.28
CA ASN A 341 -4.73 2.30 15.01
C ASN A 341 -5.81 2.42 13.93
N PRO A 342 -5.63 3.22 12.88
CA PRO A 342 -6.67 3.47 11.88
C PRO A 342 -6.97 2.25 10.99
N ILE A 343 -6.10 1.22 10.97
CA ILE A 343 -6.28 0.00 10.19
C ILE A 343 -7.08 -1.04 10.97
N THR A 344 -6.71 -1.25 12.23
CA THR A 344 -7.27 -2.33 13.04
C THR A 344 -8.27 -1.86 14.09
N GLY A 345 -8.26 -0.56 14.45
CA GLY A 345 -9.06 -0.02 15.56
C GLY A 345 -8.55 -0.44 16.94
N ALA A 346 -7.33 -0.98 17.02
CA ALA A 346 -6.69 -1.30 18.29
C ALA A 346 -6.25 -0.04 19.03
N VAL A 347 -6.24 -0.09 20.35
CA VAL A 347 -5.75 1.03 21.16
C VAL A 347 -4.24 1.10 21.03
N GLU A 348 -3.70 2.22 20.56
CA GLU A 348 -2.27 2.50 20.53
C GLU A 348 -1.82 3.31 21.76
N LYS A 349 -2.70 4.18 22.24
CA LYS A 349 -2.44 5.00 23.40
C LYS A 349 -3.72 5.21 24.19
N LEU A 350 -3.66 4.99 25.48
CA LEU A 350 -4.70 5.34 26.45
C LEU A 350 -4.01 5.92 27.68
N GLN A 351 -4.13 7.24 27.88
CA GLN A 351 -3.44 7.95 28.95
C GLN A 351 -4.37 8.97 29.59
N ALA A 352 -4.47 8.93 30.91
CA ALA A 352 -5.19 9.91 31.70
C ALA A 352 -4.25 10.93 32.32
N GLU A 353 -4.63 12.21 32.34
CA GLU A 353 -3.92 13.28 33.03
C GLU A 353 -4.30 13.25 34.51
N MET A 354 -3.58 12.44 35.29
CA MET A 354 -3.79 12.40 36.73
C MET A 354 -3.12 13.60 37.40
N PRO A 355 -3.77 14.26 38.40
CA PRO A 355 -3.12 15.32 39.15
C PRO A 355 -1.89 14.75 39.88
N LYS A 356 -0.74 15.42 39.77
CA LYS A 356 0.48 15.06 40.52
C LYS A 356 0.15 14.97 41.99
N LYS A 357 0.46 13.86 42.64
CA LYS A 357 0.38 13.75 44.10
C LYS A 357 1.30 14.81 44.70
N LYS A 358 0.71 15.76 45.46
CA LYS A 358 1.46 16.70 46.28
C LYS A 358 2.22 15.89 47.34
N GLY A 359 3.49 15.57 47.14
CA GLY A 359 4.25 14.78 48.11
C GLY A 359 5.66 14.31 47.71
N GLU A 360 6.10 14.54 46.44
CA GLU A 360 7.42 14.05 46.04
C GLU A 360 8.48 15.14 45.72
N GLU A 361 8.30 16.35 46.31
CA GLU A 361 9.28 17.44 46.12
C GLU A 361 10.09 17.73 47.41
N THR A 362 10.26 16.80 48.36
CA THR A 362 11.02 17.08 49.61
C THR A 362 12.10 16.05 49.92
N GLU A 363 12.73 15.40 48.96
CA GLU A 363 13.90 14.55 49.27
C GLU A 363 15.01 14.61 48.19
N LYS A 364 15.34 15.79 47.68
CA LYS A 364 16.57 15.98 46.86
C LYS A 364 17.27 17.33 47.15
N SER A 365 17.42 17.72 48.38
CA SER A 365 18.25 18.89 48.75
C SER A 365 18.98 18.78 50.09
N GLU A 366 19.35 17.58 50.53
CA GLU A 366 20.28 17.42 51.66
C GLU A 366 21.21 16.22 51.44
N GLU A 367 22.12 16.31 50.47
CA GLU A 367 23.37 15.57 50.46
C GLU A 367 24.36 16.24 49.49
N SER A 368 24.90 17.37 49.95
CA SER A 368 26.21 17.86 49.49
C SER A 368 26.79 18.80 50.56
N PHE A 369 27.45 18.22 51.50
CA PHE A 369 28.60 18.82 52.19
C PHE A 369 29.66 17.75 52.36
#